data_0a4a9fb13b79835de6b5fd51522fa13f
#
_entry.id   0a4a9fb13b79835de6b5fd51522fa13f
#
_cell.length_a   1.000
_cell.length_b   1.000
_cell.length_c   1.000
_cell.angle_alpha   90.00
_cell.angle_beta   90.00
_cell.angle_gamma   90.00
#
_symmetry.space_group_name_H-M   'P 1'
#
loop_
_entity.id
_entity.type
_entity.pdbx_description
1 polymer ?
#
loop_
_entity_poly.entity_id
_entity_poly.type
_entity_poly.pdbx_seq_one_letter_code
_entity_poly.pdbx_strand_id
1 'polypeptide(L)'
;VLESIQPVVEKHPEYEKAGLIERMVEPERIITFRVPWVDDAGKVQVNRGYRVQFNSAIGPYKGGLRFHPSVNQGILKFLGFEQIFKNSLTTLPMGGGKGGSDFDPHGKSDMEVMRFCQSFMTELYRHIGQFVDCPAGDIGVGGREVGYMFGQYKRLTNSFQGGMLTGKGLTFGGSLARTEATGYGLCYFTAEALKCMRNDSFEGKTVVISGSGNVAIYACEKATR
;
A
#
# COMPACT_ATOMS: atom_id res chain seq x y z
N VAL A 1 -11.63 3.03 13.26
CA VAL A 1 -11.16 4.33 12.66
C VAL A 1 -12.16 5.43 12.93
N LEU A 2 -13.47 5.25 12.60
CA LEU A 2 -14.48 6.29 12.84
C LEU A 2 -14.55 6.68 14.31
N GLU A 3 -14.66 5.72 15.21
CA GLU A 3 -14.62 5.98 16.67
C GLU A 3 -13.37 6.74 17.10
N SER A 4 -12.23 6.42 16.50
CA SER A 4 -10.95 7.05 16.84
C SER A 4 -10.83 8.51 16.39
N ILE A 5 -11.52 8.92 15.32
CA ILE A 5 -11.52 10.31 14.85
C ILE A 5 -12.68 11.14 15.42
N GLN A 6 -13.68 10.51 16.01
CA GLN A 6 -14.83 11.19 16.58
C GLN A 6 -14.47 12.35 17.53
N PRO A 7 -13.51 12.20 18.46
CA PRO A 7 -13.12 13.30 19.35
C PRO A 7 -12.51 14.52 18.63
N VAL A 8 -11.99 14.31 17.40
CA VAL A 8 -11.50 15.41 16.56
C VAL A 8 -12.68 16.12 15.91
N VAL A 9 -13.62 15.36 15.36
CA VAL A 9 -14.83 15.92 14.71
C VAL A 9 -15.64 16.74 15.70
N GLU A 10 -15.83 16.26 16.93
CA GLU A 10 -16.56 16.98 18.00
C GLU A 10 -15.95 18.34 18.37
N LYS A 11 -14.65 18.51 18.17
CA LYS A 11 -13.95 19.80 18.39
C LYS A 11 -14.07 20.74 17.19
N HIS A 12 -14.61 20.27 16.08
CA HIS A 12 -14.67 20.97 14.80
C HIS A 12 -16.08 20.86 14.18
N PRO A 13 -17.10 21.60 14.73
CA PRO A 13 -18.47 21.53 14.23
C PRO A 13 -18.63 21.86 12.74
N GLU A 14 -17.68 22.59 12.18
CA GLU A 14 -17.63 22.87 10.74
C GLU A 14 -17.46 21.61 9.89
N TYR A 15 -16.83 20.55 10.41
CA TYR A 15 -16.65 19.28 9.70
C TYR A 15 -17.96 18.50 9.61
N GLU A 16 -18.73 18.49 10.70
CA GLU A 16 -20.06 17.89 10.72
C GLU A 16 -21.02 18.62 9.77
N LYS A 17 -21.06 19.96 9.86
CA LYS A 17 -21.87 20.78 8.97
C LYS A 17 -21.54 20.60 7.49
N ALA A 18 -20.27 20.32 7.16
CA ALA A 18 -19.84 20.05 5.80
C ALA A 18 -20.11 18.61 5.34
N GLY A 19 -20.65 17.73 6.20
CA GLY A 19 -20.81 16.29 5.90
C GLY A 19 -19.48 15.64 5.55
N LEU A 20 -18.40 16.02 6.26
CA LEU A 20 -17.05 15.59 5.89
C LEU A 20 -16.88 14.10 6.05
N ILE A 21 -17.34 13.53 7.16
CA ILE A 21 -17.18 12.11 7.46
C ILE A 21 -17.99 11.25 6.49
N GLU A 22 -19.23 11.62 6.22
CA GLU A 22 -20.12 10.91 5.28
C GLU A 22 -19.49 10.82 3.90
N ARG A 23 -18.85 11.88 3.46
CA ARG A 23 -18.15 11.92 2.17
C ARG A 23 -16.84 11.15 2.18
N MET A 24 -16.14 11.12 3.32
CA MET A 24 -14.84 10.44 3.45
C MET A 24 -14.95 8.92 3.59
N VAL A 25 -16.07 8.38 4.06
CA VAL A 25 -16.23 6.92 4.22
C VAL A 25 -16.56 6.21 2.93
N GLU A 26 -16.99 6.93 1.89
CA GLU A 26 -17.24 6.37 0.58
C GLU A 26 -16.06 6.59 -0.37
N PRO A 27 -15.53 5.54 -0.99
CA PRO A 27 -14.46 5.71 -1.99
C PRO A 27 -15.00 6.37 -3.25
N GLU A 28 -14.17 7.15 -3.92
CA GLU A 28 -14.53 7.78 -5.20
C GLU A 28 -14.84 6.73 -6.26
N ARG A 29 -14.13 5.59 -6.26
CA ARG A 29 -14.44 4.44 -7.12
C ARG A 29 -13.79 3.15 -6.65
N ILE A 30 -14.42 2.03 -6.98
CA ILE A 30 -13.88 0.68 -6.79
C ILE A 30 -13.88 -0.02 -8.13
N ILE A 31 -12.73 -0.56 -8.53
CA ILE A 31 -12.53 -1.30 -9.76
C ILE A 31 -12.32 -2.76 -9.37
N THR A 32 -13.12 -3.65 -9.94
CA THR A 32 -13.01 -5.10 -9.76
C THR A 32 -12.83 -5.73 -11.13
N PHE A 33 -11.87 -6.64 -11.26
CA PHE A 33 -11.56 -7.30 -12.52
C PHE A 33 -11.13 -8.74 -12.32
N ARG A 34 -11.31 -9.53 -13.37
CA ARG A 34 -10.88 -10.92 -13.44
C ARG A 34 -9.41 -11.00 -13.85
N VAL A 35 -8.64 -11.88 -13.18
CA VAL A 35 -7.22 -12.13 -13.46
C VAL A 35 -7.04 -13.60 -13.83
N PRO A 36 -7.15 -13.99 -15.12
CA PRO A 36 -6.85 -15.33 -15.56
C PRO A 36 -5.35 -15.50 -15.79
N TRP A 37 -4.78 -16.62 -15.35
CA TRP A 37 -3.38 -16.95 -15.56
C TRP A 37 -3.21 -18.47 -15.66
N VAL A 38 -2.05 -18.94 -16.10
CA VAL A 38 -1.78 -20.38 -16.30
C VAL A 38 -0.68 -20.79 -15.32
N ASP A 39 -0.92 -21.87 -14.56
CA ASP A 39 0.07 -22.45 -13.65
C ASP A 39 1.15 -23.26 -14.41
N ASP A 40 2.11 -23.79 -13.68
CA ASP A 40 3.21 -24.56 -14.27
C ASP A 40 2.76 -25.93 -14.82
N ALA A 41 1.59 -26.43 -14.40
CA ALA A 41 0.97 -27.63 -14.96
C ALA A 41 0.15 -27.35 -16.23
N GLY A 42 0.10 -26.10 -16.71
CA GLY A 42 -0.66 -25.71 -17.88
C GLY A 42 -2.17 -25.50 -17.60
N LYS A 43 -2.59 -25.52 -16.34
CA LYS A 43 -3.98 -25.33 -15.95
C LYS A 43 -4.31 -23.84 -15.81
N VAL A 44 -5.46 -23.44 -16.34
CA VAL A 44 -5.99 -22.08 -16.16
C VAL A 44 -6.46 -21.88 -14.72
N GLN A 45 -5.96 -20.84 -14.09
CA GLN A 45 -6.35 -20.32 -12.79
C GLN A 45 -7.04 -18.97 -12.98
N VAL A 46 -7.96 -18.62 -12.08
CA VAL A 46 -8.66 -17.35 -12.12
C VAL A 46 -8.72 -16.76 -10.72
N ASN A 47 -8.16 -15.58 -10.57
CA ASN A 47 -8.25 -14.78 -9.37
C ASN A 47 -9.05 -13.49 -9.62
N ARG A 48 -9.38 -12.79 -8.56
CA ARG A 48 -10.06 -11.50 -8.61
C ARG A 48 -9.09 -10.40 -8.21
N GLY A 49 -9.00 -9.40 -9.07
CA GLY A 49 -8.23 -8.18 -8.81
C GLY A 49 -9.13 -7.03 -8.38
N TYR A 50 -8.58 -6.13 -7.57
CA TYR A 50 -9.27 -4.96 -7.06
C TYR A 50 -8.35 -3.73 -7.03
N ARG A 51 -8.93 -2.55 -7.29
CA ARG A 51 -8.32 -1.27 -6.96
C ARG A 51 -9.38 -0.33 -6.38
N VAL A 52 -9.19 0.10 -5.15
CA VAL A 52 -9.98 1.13 -4.50
C VAL A 52 -9.24 2.45 -4.66
N GLN A 53 -9.77 3.34 -5.46
CA GLN A 53 -9.35 4.72 -5.61
C GLN A 53 -10.20 5.52 -4.62
N PHE A 54 -9.64 5.73 -3.41
CA PHE A 54 -10.47 6.09 -2.29
C PHE A 54 -10.74 7.59 -2.25
N ASN A 55 -9.70 8.42 -2.28
CA ASN A 55 -9.84 9.87 -2.24
C ASN A 55 -8.65 10.55 -2.92
N SER A 56 -8.93 11.49 -3.80
CA SER A 56 -7.93 12.24 -4.58
C SER A 56 -7.89 13.75 -4.24
N ALA A 57 -8.56 14.18 -3.17
CA ALA A 57 -8.70 15.61 -2.85
C ALA A 57 -7.37 16.34 -2.65
N ILE A 58 -6.33 15.63 -2.18
CA ILE A 58 -5.01 16.23 -1.92
C ILE A 58 -3.91 15.71 -2.86
N GLY A 59 -4.25 14.92 -3.86
CA GLY A 59 -3.28 14.43 -4.86
C GLY A 59 -3.69 13.09 -5.47
N PRO A 60 -2.85 12.55 -6.37
CA PRO A 60 -3.10 11.24 -6.99
C PRO A 60 -3.32 10.15 -5.94
N TYR A 61 -4.17 9.17 -6.25
CA TYR A 61 -4.36 8.03 -5.36
C TYR A 61 -3.02 7.33 -5.11
N LYS A 62 -2.74 6.97 -3.88
CA LYS A 62 -1.49 6.33 -3.48
C LYS A 62 -1.76 5.26 -2.43
N GLY A 63 -1.25 4.05 -2.67
CA GLY A 63 -1.33 2.96 -1.70
C GLY A 63 -0.99 1.61 -2.29
N GLY A 64 -0.69 0.65 -1.40
CA GLY A 64 -0.16 -0.67 -1.74
C GLY A 64 -1.13 -1.59 -2.49
N LEU A 65 -0.55 -2.61 -3.12
CA LEU A 65 -1.24 -3.79 -3.64
C LEU A 65 -0.93 -4.96 -2.69
N ARG A 66 -1.96 -5.68 -2.26
CA ARG A 66 -1.84 -6.86 -1.40
C ARG A 66 -2.22 -8.12 -2.17
N PHE A 67 -1.33 -9.12 -2.18
CA PHE A 67 -1.63 -10.45 -2.70
C PHE A 67 -1.70 -11.45 -1.54
N HIS A 68 -2.92 -11.84 -1.19
CA HIS A 68 -3.17 -12.74 -0.08
C HIS A 68 -4.56 -13.38 -0.22
N PRO A 69 -4.75 -14.66 0.13
CA PRO A 69 -6.06 -15.35 -0.02
C PRO A 69 -7.24 -14.67 0.69
N SER A 70 -6.97 -13.92 1.76
CA SER A 70 -8.02 -13.21 2.50
C SER A 70 -8.50 -11.95 1.83
N VAL A 71 -7.84 -11.47 0.75
CA VAL A 71 -8.18 -10.20 0.10
C VAL A 71 -9.58 -10.27 -0.50
N ASN A 72 -10.38 -9.28 -0.13
CA ASN A 72 -11.70 -9.03 -0.69
C ASN A 72 -11.95 -7.51 -0.74
N GLN A 73 -13.04 -7.12 -1.38
CA GLN A 73 -13.39 -5.71 -1.56
C GLN A 73 -13.53 -4.95 -0.24
N GLY A 74 -14.13 -5.56 0.79
CA GLY A 74 -14.35 -4.94 2.11
C GLY A 74 -13.03 -4.62 2.81
N ILE A 75 -12.09 -5.57 2.83
CA ILE A 75 -10.75 -5.38 3.38
C ILE A 75 -10.02 -4.25 2.66
N LEU A 76 -10.11 -4.20 1.34
CA LEU A 76 -9.43 -3.16 0.57
C LEU A 76 -10.10 -1.78 0.70
N LYS A 77 -11.44 -1.73 0.86
CA LYS A 77 -12.15 -0.50 1.21
C LYS A 77 -11.68 0.02 2.57
N PHE A 78 -11.62 -0.83 3.59
CA PHE A 78 -11.11 -0.47 4.91
C PHE A 78 -9.65 0.05 4.86
N LEU A 79 -8.76 -0.70 4.24
CA LEU A 79 -7.35 -0.31 4.11
C LEU A 79 -7.16 0.97 3.27
N GLY A 80 -8.00 1.20 2.28
CA GLY A 80 -8.02 2.44 1.50
C GLY A 80 -8.45 3.64 2.34
N PHE A 81 -9.44 3.45 3.21
CA PHE A 81 -9.88 4.46 4.17
C PHE A 81 -8.76 4.83 5.16
N GLU A 82 -8.06 3.84 5.73
CA GLU A 82 -6.89 4.13 6.57
C GLU A 82 -5.78 4.85 5.79
N GLN A 83 -5.60 4.51 4.51
CA GLN A 83 -4.54 5.09 3.68
C GLN A 83 -4.73 6.59 3.43
N ILE A 84 -5.94 7.11 3.37
CA ILE A 84 -6.18 8.55 3.20
C ILE A 84 -5.66 9.35 4.40
N PHE A 85 -5.88 8.88 5.62
CA PHE A 85 -5.34 9.52 6.83
C PHE A 85 -3.83 9.40 6.90
N LYS A 86 -3.31 8.20 6.65
CA LYS A 86 -1.86 7.95 6.64
C LYS A 86 -1.13 8.91 5.68
N ASN A 87 -1.64 9.07 4.46
CA ASN A 87 -1.00 9.92 3.46
C ASN A 87 -1.12 11.40 3.79
N SER A 88 -2.27 11.86 4.31
CA SER A 88 -2.46 13.26 4.70
C SER A 88 -1.48 13.71 5.78
N LEU A 89 -1.13 12.82 6.71
CA LEU A 89 -0.18 13.11 7.79
C LEU A 89 1.27 13.25 7.31
N THR A 90 1.59 12.88 6.07
CA THR A 90 2.92 13.09 5.48
C THR A 90 3.17 14.52 5.02
N THR A 91 2.14 15.35 4.94
CA THR A 91 2.14 16.70 4.34
C THR A 91 2.43 16.72 2.82
N LEU A 92 2.59 15.56 2.19
CA LEU A 92 2.83 15.46 0.76
C LEU A 92 1.51 15.43 -0.04
N PRO A 93 1.49 15.89 -1.29
CA PRO A 93 0.30 15.92 -2.12
C PRO A 93 -0.03 14.51 -2.67
N MET A 94 -0.49 13.64 -1.80
CA MET A 94 -0.87 12.26 -2.09
C MET A 94 -2.28 11.97 -1.57
N GLY A 95 -3.16 11.53 -2.44
CA GLY A 95 -4.43 10.94 -2.09
C GLY A 95 -4.28 9.53 -1.52
N GLY A 96 -5.37 8.81 -1.36
CA GLY A 96 -5.37 7.45 -0.82
C GLY A 96 -6.00 6.45 -1.77
N GLY A 97 -5.40 5.27 -1.84
CA GLY A 97 -5.91 4.12 -2.56
C GLY A 97 -5.37 2.82 -2.01
N LYS A 98 -6.02 1.72 -2.35
CA LYS A 98 -5.58 0.37 -1.98
C LYS A 98 -6.03 -0.61 -3.05
N GLY A 99 -5.22 -1.63 -3.29
CA GLY A 99 -5.58 -2.68 -4.24
C GLY A 99 -5.03 -4.02 -3.85
N GLY A 100 -5.27 -5.02 -4.69
CA GLY A 100 -4.74 -6.36 -4.48
C GLY A 100 -5.58 -7.44 -5.14
N SER A 101 -5.30 -8.67 -4.74
CA SER A 101 -5.96 -9.87 -5.24
C SER A 101 -5.99 -10.94 -4.16
N ASP A 102 -6.96 -11.86 -4.28
CA ASP A 102 -7.01 -13.12 -3.53
C ASP A 102 -5.96 -14.16 -3.96
N PHE A 103 -5.03 -13.77 -4.82
CA PHE A 103 -3.89 -14.60 -5.22
C PHE A 103 -2.93 -14.80 -4.04
N ASP A 104 -2.51 -16.07 -3.83
CA ASP A 104 -1.47 -16.41 -2.85
C ASP A 104 -0.14 -16.64 -3.57
N PRO A 105 0.86 -15.78 -3.39
CA PRO A 105 2.19 -15.97 -3.98
C PRO A 105 3.04 -17.04 -3.29
N HIS A 106 2.64 -17.52 -2.10
CA HIS A 106 3.40 -18.54 -1.38
C HIS A 106 3.35 -19.88 -2.12
N GLY A 107 4.50 -20.53 -2.23
CA GLY A 107 4.64 -21.80 -2.92
C GLY A 107 4.46 -21.76 -4.44
N LYS A 108 4.34 -20.58 -5.04
CA LYS A 108 4.31 -20.40 -6.48
C LYS A 108 5.72 -20.21 -7.04
N SER A 109 5.97 -20.73 -8.23
CA SER A 109 7.19 -20.45 -8.95
C SER A 109 7.29 -18.98 -9.38
N ASP A 110 8.51 -18.51 -9.66
CA ASP A 110 8.71 -17.16 -10.20
C ASP A 110 7.96 -16.95 -11.52
N MET A 111 7.84 -17.98 -12.33
CA MET A 111 7.13 -17.95 -13.61
C MET A 111 5.61 -17.85 -13.40
N GLU A 112 5.04 -18.53 -12.43
CA GLU A 112 3.63 -18.41 -12.05
C GLU A 112 3.32 -17.01 -11.54
N VAL A 113 4.14 -16.49 -10.62
CA VAL A 113 4.00 -15.13 -10.09
C VAL A 113 4.13 -14.09 -11.21
N MET A 114 5.07 -14.28 -12.12
CA MET A 114 5.23 -13.37 -13.27
C MET A 114 3.99 -13.38 -14.16
N ARG A 115 3.47 -14.56 -14.54
CA ARG A 115 2.25 -14.67 -15.37
C ARG A 115 1.04 -14.03 -14.69
N PHE A 116 0.88 -14.27 -13.39
CA PHE A 116 -0.16 -13.62 -12.61
C PHE A 116 0.00 -12.08 -12.61
N CYS A 117 1.17 -11.56 -12.29
CA CYS A 117 1.45 -10.12 -12.26
C CYS A 117 1.22 -9.45 -13.62
N GLN A 118 1.59 -10.12 -14.72
CA GLN A 118 1.34 -9.64 -16.07
C GLN A 118 -0.15 -9.57 -16.38
N SER A 119 -0.90 -10.61 -16.06
CA SER A 119 -2.36 -10.63 -16.22
C SER A 119 -3.05 -9.57 -15.37
N PHE A 120 -2.67 -9.45 -14.09
CA PHE A 120 -3.18 -8.44 -13.18
C PHE A 120 -2.94 -7.00 -13.71
N MET A 121 -1.74 -6.72 -14.17
CA MET A 121 -1.38 -5.40 -14.71
C MET A 121 -2.08 -5.12 -16.04
N THR A 122 -2.38 -6.13 -16.86
CA THR A 122 -3.10 -5.97 -18.13
C THR A 122 -4.51 -5.39 -17.94
N GLU A 123 -5.13 -5.63 -16.80
CA GLU A 123 -6.38 -4.99 -16.43
C GLU A 123 -6.16 -3.66 -15.68
N LEU A 124 -5.25 -3.64 -14.73
CA LEU A 124 -5.05 -2.50 -13.85
C LEU A 124 -4.48 -1.27 -14.58
N TYR A 125 -3.64 -1.43 -15.60
CA TYR A 125 -2.93 -0.31 -16.25
C TYR A 125 -3.84 0.79 -16.79
N ARG A 126 -5.08 0.45 -17.13
CA ARG A 126 -6.08 1.40 -17.66
C ARG A 126 -6.53 2.43 -16.63
N HIS A 127 -6.27 2.18 -15.37
CA HIS A 127 -6.80 2.93 -14.24
C HIS A 127 -5.72 3.63 -13.42
N ILE A 128 -4.44 3.40 -13.72
CA ILE A 128 -3.29 3.90 -12.95
C ILE A 128 -2.35 4.73 -13.81
N GLY A 129 -1.47 5.45 -13.16
CA GLY A 129 -0.46 6.29 -13.81
C GLY A 129 0.16 7.25 -12.81
N GLN A 130 1.33 7.78 -13.13
CA GLN A 130 2.12 8.59 -12.20
C GLN A 130 1.40 9.85 -11.67
N PHE A 131 0.41 10.37 -12.40
CA PHE A 131 -0.37 11.55 -12.00
C PHE A 131 -1.84 11.24 -11.70
N VAL A 132 -2.23 9.98 -11.71
CA VAL A 132 -3.61 9.53 -11.46
C VAL A 132 -3.67 8.65 -10.23
N ASP A 133 -2.95 7.54 -10.26
CA ASP A 133 -2.94 6.53 -9.21
C ASP A 133 -1.61 5.79 -9.23
N CYS A 134 -0.86 5.87 -8.14
CA CYS A 134 0.46 5.26 -8.03
C CYS A 134 0.43 4.13 -6.98
N PRO A 135 0.32 2.86 -7.41
CA PRO A 135 0.41 1.71 -6.51
C PRO A 135 1.79 1.55 -5.87
N ALA A 136 1.86 0.65 -4.89
CA ALA A 136 3.08 0.29 -4.18
C ALA A 136 3.05 -1.18 -3.76
N GLY A 137 4.13 -1.68 -3.17
CA GLY A 137 4.13 -2.97 -2.49
C GLY A 137 3.34 -2.97 -1.17
N ASP A 138 2.89 -4.15 -0.76
CA ASP A 138 2.23 -4.47 0.50
C ASP A 138 2.42 -5.98 0.77
N ILE A 139 1.64 -6.60 1.65
CA ILE A 139 1.73 -8.05 1.92
C ILE A 139 1.64 -8.84 0.61
N GLY A 140 2.58 -9.74 0.40
CA GLY A 140 2.67 -10.58 -0.81
C GLY A 140 3.12 -9.85 -2.07
N VAL A 141 3.50 -8.57 -1.99
CA VAL A 141 3.99 -7.77 -3.12
C VAL A 141 5.29 -7.09 -2.73
N GLY A 142 6.38 -7.73 -3.06
CA GLY A 142 7.74 -7.22 -2.87
C GLY A 142 8.36 -6.72 -4.17
N GLY A 143 9.70 -6.55 -4.17
CA GLY A 143 10.46 -6.05 -5.31
C GLY A 143 10.30 -6.90 -6.57
N ARG A 144 10.16 -8.24 -6.43
CA ARG A 144 9.91 -9.17 -7.52
C ARG A 144 8.59 -8.88 -8.23
N GLU A 145 7.49 -8.85 -7.49
CA GLU A 145 6.15 -8.58 -8.02
C GLU A 145 6.07 -7.17 -8.63
N VAL A 146 6.64 -6.18 -7.95
CA VAL A 146 6.75 -4.81 -8.46
C VAL A 146 7.51 -4.77 -9.78
N GLY A 147 8.60 -5.50 -9.90
CA GLY A 147 9.38 -5.61 -11.15
C GLY A 147 8.57 -6.19 -12.30
N TYR A 148 7.85 -7.30 -12.07
CA TYR A 148 7.00 -7.93 -13.08
C TYR A 148 5.84 -7.00 -13.52
N MET A 149 5.19 -6.34 -12.57
CA MET A 149 4.11 -5.39 -12.88
C MET A 149 4.62 -4.16 -13.62
N PHE A 150 5.76 -3.59 -13.22
CA PHE A 150 6.35 -2.44 -13.90
C PHE A 150 6.75 -2.77 -15.34
N GLY A 151 7.40 -3.93 -15.55
CA GLY A 151 7.76 -4.40 -16.88
C GLY A 151 6.55 -4.58 -17.79
N GLN A 152 5.45 -5.12 -17.29
CA GLN A 152 4.22 -5.27 -18.05
C GLN A 152 3.56 -3.92 -18.36
N TYR A 153 3.49 -3.02 -17.38
CA TYR A 153 2.97 -1.66 -17.61
C TYR A 153 3.74 -0.92 -18.71
N LYS A 154 5.08 -0.95 -18.64
CA LYS A 154 5.95 -0.37 -19.67
C LYS A 154 5.65 -0.93 -21.07
N ARG A 155 5.42 -2.25 -21.19
CA ARG A 155 5.09 -2.89 -22.46
C ARG A 155 3.72 -2.46 -23.00
N LEU A 156 2.72 -2.34 -22.12
CA LEU A 156 1.35 -1.97 -22.49
C LEU A 156 1.25 -0.48 -22.90
N THR A 157 1.95 0.38 -22.18
CA THR A 157 1.91 1.85 -22.43
C THR A 157 2.96 2.32 -23.43
N ASN A 158 3.93 1.46 -23.79
CA ASN A 158 5.11 1.81 -24.58
C ASN A 158 5.85 3.05 -24.04
N SER A 159 5.91 3.20 -22.71
CA SER A 159 6.46 4.36 -22.03
C SER A 159 7.13 3.98 -20.72
N PHE A 160 8.30 4.56 -20.42
CA PHE A 160 8.99 4.41 -19.15
C PHE A 160 8.51 5.48 -18.16
N GLN A 161 7.43 5.19 -17.43
CA GLN A 161 6.86 6.10 -16.44
C GLN A 161 7.37 5.74 -15.04
N GLY A 162 8.51 6.31 -14.65
CA GLY A 162 9.16 6.01 -13.37
C GLY A 162 8.31 6.29 -12.13
N GLY A 163 7.34 7.18 -12.21
CA GLY A 163 6.45 7.55 -11.10
C GLY A 163 5.21 6.68 -10.90
N MET A 164 4.93 5.71 -11.80
CA MET A 164 3.65 4.99 -11.78
C MET A 164 3.54 3.91 -10.68
N LEU A 165 4.63 3.43 -10.13
CA LEU A 165 4.67 2.36 -9.13
C LEU A 165 5.87 2.58 -8.21
N THR A 166 5.67 2.55 -6.89
CA THR A 166 6.77 2.62 -5.92
C THR A 166 7.19 1.25 -5.41
N GLY A 167 8.41 1.13 -4.88
CA GLY A 167 9.00 -0.13 -4.47
C GLY A 167 9.82 -0.83 -5.58
N LYS A 168 10.12 -0.11 -6.65
CA LYS A 168 10.99 -0.58 -7.75
C LYS A 168 12.44 -0.74 -7.28
N GLY A 169 13.19 -1.60 -7.99
CA GLY A 169 14.64 -1.65 -7.85
C GLY A 169 15.31 -0.34 -8.30
N LEU A 170 16.49 -0.06 -7.77
CA LEU A 170 17.26 1.17 -8.09
C LEU A 170 17.53 1.32 -9.58
N THR A 171 17.75 0.21 -10.29
CA THR A 171 18.09 0.20 -11.71
C THR A 171 16.97 0.63 -12.64
N PHE A 172 15.72 0.70 -12.14
CA PHE A 172 14.55 1.13 -12.92
C PHE A 172 13.65 2.14 -12.18
N GLY A 173 14.28 3.05 -11.46
CA GLY A 173 13.63 4.22 -10.90
C GLY A 173 13.17 4.08 -9.45
N GLY A 174 13.73 3.13 -8.69
CA GLY A 174 13.52 2.99 -7.26
C GLY A 174 14.27 4.03 -6.43
N SER A 175 13.90 4.16 -5.15
CA SER A 175 14.51 5.06 -4.19
C SER A 175 15.38 4.28 -3.19
N LEU A 176 16.43 4.93 -2.70
CA LEU A 176 17.22 4.47 -1.54
C LEU A 176 16.37 4.49 -0.27
N ALA A 177 16.80 3.74 0.74
CA ALA A 177 16.21 3.69 2.08
C ALA A 177 14.74 3.23 2.14
N ARG A 178 14.18 2.69 1.04
CA ARG A 178 12.77 2.24 1.02
C ARG A 178 12.56 0.96 1.86
N THR A 179 13.54 0.08 1.86
CA THR A 179 13.43 -1.23 2.52
C THR A 179 13.34 -1.09 4.04
N GLU A 180 14.16 -0.24 4.63
CA GLU A 180 14.24 0.05 6.06
C GLU A 180 13.24 1.10 6.54
N ALA A 181 12.70 1.90 5.64
CA ALA A 181 11.94 3.12 5.97
C ALA A 181 10.77 2.89 6.95
N THR A 182 10.01 1.80 6.81
CA THR A 182 8.85 1.55 7.68
C THR A 182 9.28 1.18 9.10
N GLY A 183 10.25 0.30 9.25
CA GLY A 183 10.79 -0.10 10.55
C GLY A 183 11.47 1.07 11.27
N TYR A 184 12.28 1.83 10.56
CA TYR A 184 12.95 3.03 11.08
C TYR A 184 11.94 4.10 11.47
N GLY A 185 10.96 4.37 10.62
CA GLY A 185 9.90 5.35 10.89
C GLY A 185 9.08 5.00 12.13
N LEU A 186 8.81 3.71 12.36
CA LEU A 186 8.15 3.24 13.58
C LEU A 186 8.97 3.60 14.83
N CYS A 187 10.28 3.38 14.81
CA CYS A 187 11.16 3.73 15.93
C CYS A 187 11.21 5.25 16.15
N TYR A 188 11.32 6.06 15.10
CA TYR A 188 11.29 7.51 15.23
C TYR A 188 9.98 8.02 15.81
N PHE A 189 8.85 7.51 15.31
CA PHE A 189 7.54 7.86 15.86
C PHE A 189 7.41 7.47 17.35
N THR A 190 7.88 6.27 17.71
CA THR A 190 7.85 5.79 19.12
C THR A 190 8.73 6.65 20.02
N ALA A 191 9.91 7.05 19.55
CA ALA A 191 10.81 7.94 20.30
C ALA A 191 10.14 9.31 20.59
N GLU A 192 9.51 9.91 19.59
CA GLU A 192 8.79 11.18 19.79
C GLU A 192 7.56 11.00 20.68
N ALA A 193 6.83 9.90 20.57
CA ALA A 193 5.70 9.59 21.45
C ALA A 193 6.13 9.45 22.91
N LEU A 194 7.24 8.73 23.18
CA LEU A 194 7.81 8.62 24.52
C LEU A 194 8.19 9.98 25.08
N LYS A 195 8.86 10.79 24.29
CA LYS A 195 9.29 12.15 24.68
C LYS A 195 8.09 13.05 24.99
N CYS A 196 7.13 13.15 24.07
CA CYS A 196 6.00 14.06 24.20
C CYS A 196 5.00 13.65 25.29
N MET A 197 4.73 12.35 25.43
CA MET A 197 3.67 11.84 26.30
C MET A 197 4.18 11.48 27.71
N ARG A 198 5.47 11.13 27.85
CA ARG A 198 6.03 10.60 29.09
C ARG A 198 7.32 11.28 29.53
N ASN A 199 7.86 12.21 28.76
CA ASN A 199 9.19 12.79 28.95
C ASN A 199 10.27 11.71 29.13
N ASP A 200 10.27 10.71 28.26
CA ASP A 200 11.03 9.48 28.34
C ASP A 200 11.70 9.15 27.00
N SER A 201 12.58 8.12 26.96
CA SER A 201 13.32 7.68 25.77
C SER A 201 13.40 6.16 25.68
N PHE A 202 14.04 5.63 24.63
CA PHE A 202 14.37 4.20 24.52
C PHE A 202 15.49 3.75 25.48
N GLU A 203 16.26 4.67 26.01
CA GLU A 203 17.44 4.34 26.83
C GLU A 203 17.08 3.46 28.03
N GLY A 204 17.79 2.37 28.19
CA GLY A 204 17.59 1.40 29.28
C GLY A 204 16.30 0.58 29.22
N LYS A 205 15.54 0.63 28.10
CA LYS A 205 14.28 -0.09 27.96
C LYS A 205 14.43 -1.41 27.20
N THR A 206 13.60 -2.37 27.57
CA THR A 206 13.41 -3.58 26.77
C THR A 206 12.35 -3.33 25.70
N VAL A 207 12.71 -3.55 24.45
CA VAL A 207 11.80 -3.43 23.28
C VAL A 207 11.43 -4.84 22.81
N VAL A 208 10.13 -5.11 22.74
CA VAL A 208 9.60 -6.38 22.24
C VAL A 208 8.95 -6.15 20.88
N ILE A 209 9.37 -6.90 19.88
CA ILE A 209 8.87 -6.80 18.50
C ILE A 209 8.28 -8.14 18.10
N SER A 210 7.01 -8.14 17.65
CA SER A 210 6.33 -9.31 17.13
C SER A 210 6.50 -9.40 15.62
N GLY A 211 6.82 -10.60 15.12
CA GLY A 211 6.99 -10.88 13.69
C GLY A 211 8.45 -11.02 13.28
N SER A 212 8.66 -11.44 12.03
CA SER A 212 9.99 -11.68 11.44
C SER A 212 10.11 -11.14 10.00
N GLY A 213 9.15 -10.31 9.60
CA GLY A 213 9.14 -9.69 8.26
C GLY A 213 9.99 -8.43 8.19
N ASN A 214 9.95 -7.75 7.05
CA ASN A 214 10.72 -6.55 6.76
C ASN A 214 10.63 -5.49 7.87
N VAL A 215 9.42 -5.13 8.30
CA VAL A 215 9.22 -4.07 9.30
C VAL A 215 9.84 -4.47 10.65
N ALA A 216 9.64 -5.71 11.08
CA ALA A 216 10.19 -6.20 12.34
C ALA A 216 11.73 -6.22 12.35
N ILE A 217 12.34 -6.67 11.25
CA ILE A 217 13.81 -6.73 11.13
C ILE A 217 14.42 -5.32 11.26
N TYR A 218 13.91 -4.35 10.48
CA TYR A 218 14.46 -2.99 10.51
C TYR A 218 14.05 -2.19 11.76
N ALA A 219 12.91 -2.49 12.36
CA ALA A 219 12.58 -1.94 13.69
C ALA A 219 13.55 -2.46 14.77
N CYS A 220 13.88 -3.76 14.74
CA CYS A 220 14.87 -4.35 15.64
C CYS A 220 16.25 -3.71 15.44
N GLU A 221 16.72 -3.62 14.20
CA GLU A 221 17.99 -2.97 13.88
C GLU A 221 18.05 -1.54 14.42
N LYS A 222 16.99 -0.75 14.15
CA LYS A 222 16.96 0.68 14.54
C LYS A 222 16.83 0.87 16.07
N ALA A 223 16.05 0.03 16.76
CA ALA A 223 15.91 0.11 18.21
C ALA A 223 17.17 -0.32 18.97
N THR A 224 18.08 -1.05 18.32
CA THR A 224 19.35 -1.53 18.90
C THR A 224 20.48 -0.49 18.75
N ARG A 225 20.36 0.40 17.77
CA ARG A 225 21.33 1.50 17.52
C ARG A 225 21.00 2.76 18.27
#